data_9328e948ec54fa77afa9cc92cad93a82
#
_entry.id   9328e948ec54fa77afa9cc92cad93a82
#
_cell.length_a   1.000
_cell.length_b   1.000
_cell.length_c   1.000
_cell.angle_alpha   90.00
_cell.angle_beta   90.00
_cell.angle_gamma   90.00
#
_symmetry.space_group_name_H-M   'P 1'
#
loop_
_entity.id
_entity.type
_entity.pdbx_description
1 polymer ?
#
loop_
_entity_poly.entity_id
_entity_poly.type
_entity_poly.pdbx_seq_one_letter_code
_entity_poly.pdbx_strand_id
1 'polypeptide(L)'
;MKKPIRPPFVAMAFAALALSATFAEAQIGAPAYVVVESGHGFGRLQDAVNAIGGGTGTIWIAPGRYADCAVQTQGNVGYIAAVPGQAVFDGVACEGKAALVLRGSSARVEGLVFTNIKVGDWNGAGIRLEKGNLTVSQSWFRDSQQGILTGDDRSATLTVDKSTFTRLGTCEGPGGCAHSLYAGDYGAVTVTRSRFEAGRGGHYLKSRAGRIAVLGCSFDDTAGRETNYMIDLPNGASGRIAGNWFVQGQSKENYSAFITVAPEGRQRSSAGLVVEGNNARFAPGVSRTSTFVANWTDDAVQIGPNTLGAGLKVKDRR
;
A
#
# COMPACT_ATOMS: atom_id res chain seq x y z
N MET A 1 34.21 24.84 88.77
CA MET A 1 33.33 23.97 87.97
C MET A 1 34.12 23.43 86.83
N LYS A 2 34.55 22.14 86.88
CA LYS A 2 35.32 21.51 85.79
C LYS A 2 34.37 20.66 84.93
N LYS A 3 34.32 20.91 83.61
CA LYS A 3 33.61 20.07 82.64
C LYS A 3 34.35 18.76 82.37
N PRO A 4 33.68 17.63 82.21
CA PRO A 4 34.36 16.36 81.89
C PRO A 4 34.58 16.26 80.37
N ILE A 5 35.79 15.79 80.03
CA ILE A 5 36.26 15.48 78.70
C ILE A 5 35.76 14.07 78.36
N ARG A 6 35.06 13.94 77.16
CA ARG A 6 34.70 12.62 76.62
C ARG A 6 35.76 12.19 75.61
N PRO A 7 36.16 10.92 75.53
CA PRO A 7 37.10 10.41 74.54
C PRO A 7 36.43 10.18 73.14
N PRO A 8 37.17 10.23 72.03
CA PRO A 8 36.63 10.00 70.73
C PRO A 8 36.45 8.51 70.45
N PHE A 9 35.25 8.16 69.93
CA PHE A 9 34.99 6.85 69.36
C PHE A 9 35.64 6.77 68.00
N VAL A 10 36.57 5.83 67.82
CA VAL A 10 37.09 5.44 66.48
C VAL A 10 36.14 4.40 65.89
N ALA A 11 35.40 4.78 64.84
CA ALA A 11 34.58 3.84 64.08
C ALA A 11 35.46 3.22 62.98
N MET A 12 35.75 1.93 63.12
CA MET A 12 36.35 1.13 62.06
C MET A 12 35.25 0.80 61.00
N ALA A 13 35.38 1.38 59.85
CA ALA A 13 34.55 1.03 58.66
C ALA A 13 35.16 -0.20 57.97
N PHE A 14 34.46 -1.33 58.02
CA PHE A 14 34.74 -2.49 57.18
C PHE A 14 34.15 -2.24 55.82
N ALA A 15 35.02 -2.02 54.80
CA ALA A 15 34.63 -2.00 53.41
C ALA A 15 34.49 -3.45 52.92
N ALA A 16 33.26 -3.91 52.74
CA ALA A 16 32.97 -5.16 52.05
C ALA A 16 33.01 -4.87 50.52
N LEU A 17 34.05 -5.30 49.83
CA LEU A 17 34.09 -5.34 48.38
C LEU A 17 33.16 -6.49 47.93
N ALA A 18 31.94 -6.16 47.47
CA ALA A 18 31.09 -7.06 46.72
C ALA A 18 31.55 -7.03 45.25
N LEU A 19 32.26 -8.07 44.80
CA LEU A 19 32.48 -8.36 43.39
C LEU A 19 31.13 -8.78 42.78
N SER A 20 30.40 -7.84 42.20
CA SER A 20 29.27 -8.15 41.32
C SER A 20 29.83 -8.55 39.93
N ALA A 21 29.94 -9.86 39.70
CA ALA A 21 30.12 -10.40 38.35
C ALA A 21 28.82 -10.15 37.59
N THR A 22 28.76 -9.07 36.82
CA THR A 22 27.74 -8.86 35.83
C THR A 22 28.01 -9.83 34.68
N PHE A 23 27.30 -10.96 34.65
CA PHE A 23 27.16 -11.74 33.44
C PHE A 23 26.43 -10.84 32.45
N ALA A 24 27.15 -10.33 31.45
CA ALA A 24 26.55 -9.79 30.25
C ALA A 24 25.91 -10.98 29.52
N GLU A 25 24.64 -11.28 29.81
CA GLU A 25 23.82 -12.05 28.90
C GLU A 25 23.80 -11.26 27.60
N ALA A 26 24.42 -11.83 26.56
CA ALA A 26 24.22 -11.35 25.20
C ALA A 26 22.70 -11.41 24.96
N GLN A 27 22.03 -10.27 24.95
CA GLN A 27 20.65 -10.17 24.48
C GLN A 27 20.70 -10.60 23.01
N ILE A 28 20.38 -11.88 22.76
CA ILE A 28 20.01 -12.32 21.43
C ILE A 28 18.77 -11.50 21.12
N GLY A 29 18.90 -10.50 20.24
CA GLY A 29 17.79 -9.62 19.88
C GLY A 29 16.59 -10.46 19.46
N ALA A 30 15.39 -10.06 19.87
CA ALA A 30 14.17 -10.76 19.48
C ALA A 30 14.16 -10.96 17.96
N PRO A 31 13.72 -12.15 17.46
CA PRO A 31 13.75 -12.44 16.04
C PRO A 31 12.91 -11.44 15.25
N ALA A 32 13.40 -11.05 14.07
CA ALA A 32 12.74 -10.10 13.19
C ALA A 32 11.35 -10.58 12.74
N TYR A 33 11.22 -11.89 12.56
CA TYR A 33 10.02 -12.55 12.05
C TYR A 33 9.67 -13.73 12.95
N VAL A 34 8.40 -13.83 13.35
CA VAL A 34 7.92 -14.94 14.18
C VAL A 34 6.71 -15.57 13.50
N VAL A 35 6.77 -16.87 13.22
CA VAL A 35 5.57 -17.62 12.80
C VAL A 35 4.74 -17.89 14.04
N VAL A 36 3.58 -17.25 14.13
CA VAL A 36 2.74 -17.21 15.34
C VAL A 36 2.29 -18.60 15.77
N GLU A 37 1.90 -19.44 14.83
CA GLU A 37 1.34 -20.77 15.08
C GLU A 37 2.37 -21.75 15.66
N SER A 38 3.66 -21.56 15.35
CA SER A 38 4.75 -22.42 15.88
C SER A 38 5.55 -21.74 16.98
N GLY A 39 5.47 -20.43 17.11
CA GLY A 39 6.32 -19.62 17.99
C GLY A 39 7.77 -19.51 17.53
N HIS A 40 8.14 -20.10 16.38
CA HIS A 40 9.51 -20.06 15.87
C HIS A 40 9.88 -18.70 15.29
N GLY A 41 11.06 -18.22 15.66
CA GLY A 41 11.64 -16.97 15.16
C GLY A 41 12.63 -17.18 14.03
N PHE A 42 12.68 -16.23 13.08
CA PHE A 42 13.51 -16.25 11.90
C PHE A 42 14.24 -14.92 11.71
N GLY A 43 15.45 -14.96 11.17
CA GLY A 43 16.23 -13.78 10.81
C GLY A 43 15.90 -13.25 9.42
N ARG A 44 15.30 -14.06 8.55
CA ARG A 44 14.91 -13.70 7.17
C ARG A 44 13.45 -14.01 6.92
N LEU A 45 12.76 -13.09 6.21
CA LEU A 45 11.36 -13.26 5.89
C LEU A 45 11.08 -14.51 5.05
N GLN A 46 11.96 -14.82 4.07
CA GLN A 46 11.80 -15.99 3.23
C GLN A 46 11.80 -17.29 4.04
N ASP A 47 12.62 -17.38 5.11
CA ASP A 47 12.68 -18.60 5.94
C ASP A 47 11.38 -18.79 6.71
N ALA A 48 10.76 -17.71 7.20
CA ALA A 48 9.45 -17.75 7.85
C ALA A 48 8.35 -18.19 6.86
N VAL A 49 8.38 -17.67 5.62
CA VAL A 49 7.44 -18.07 4.55
C VAL A 49 7.61 -19.55 4.21
N ASN A 50 8.85 -20.02 4.08
CA ASN A 50 9.16 -21.42 3.78
C ASN A 50 8.70 -22.36 4.90
N ALA A 51 8.78 -21.93 6.16
CA ALA A 51 8.33 -22.71 7.32
C ALA A 51 6.81 -22.93 7.31
N ILE A 52 6.02 -21.97 6.80
CA ILE A 52 4.57 -22.12 6.62
C ILE A 52 4.27 -23.03 5.43
N GLY A 53 5.03 -22.89 4.34
CA GLY A 53 4.90 -23.73 3.14
C GLY A 53 3.52 -23.64 2.51
N GLY A 54 2.90 -24.79 2.19
CA GLY A 54 1.56 -24.90 1.61
C GLY A 54 0.41 -24.75 2.62
N GLY A 55 0.72 -24.57 3.90
CA GLY A 55 -0.24 -24.45 4.99
C GLY A 55 -0.83 -23.04 5.13
N THR A 56 -1.35 -22.79 6.31
CA THR A 56 -1.84 -21.47 6.74
C THR A 56 -1.02 -21.02 7.95
N GLY A 57 -0.50 -19.79 7.91
CA GLY A 57 0.25 -19.23 9.03
C GLY A 57 0.37 -17.71 8.97
N THR A 58 0.73 -17.17 10.12
CA THR A 58 0.88 -15.73 10.33
C THR A 58 2.32 -15.41 10.73
N ILE A 59 2.95 -14.49 10.04
CA ILE A 59 4.27 -13.96 10.36
C ILE A 59 4.08 -12.62 11.05
N TRP A 60 4.42 -12.56 12.32
CA TRP A 60 4.59 -11.29 13.03
C TRP A 60 5.96 -10.70 12.72
N ILE A 61 5.95 -9.43 12.34
CA ILE A 61 7.13 -8.70 11.92
C ILE A 61 7.41 -7.62 12.95
N ALA A 62 8.54 -7.73 13.63
CA ALA A 62 8.94 -6.79 14.67
C ALA A 62 9.14 -5.37 14.10
N PRO A 63 9.07 -4.31 14.95
CA PRO A 63 9.51 -2.99 14.53
C PRO A 63 10.95 -3.00 14.03
N GLY A 64 11.19 -2.36 12.87
CA GLY A 64 12.51 -2.32 12.26
C GLY A 64 12.49 -1.85 10.80
N ARG A 65 13.70 -1.70 10.23
CA ARG A 65 13.90 -1.39 8.82
C ARG A 65 14.62 -2.57 8.17
N TYR A 66 14.00 -3.14 7.15
CA TYR A 66 14.38 -4.42 6.58
C TYR A 66 14.82 -4.25 5.12
N ALA A 67 16.08 -4.56 4.84
CA ALA A 67 16.57 -4.79 3.49
C ALA A 67 16.31 -6.27 3.13
N ASP A 68 15.03 -6.67 3.11
CA ASP A 68 14.59 -8.06 2.95
C ASP A 68 13.37 -8.15 2.05
N CYS A 69 13.12 -9.31 1.49
CA CYS A 69 11.98 -9.59 0.63
C CYS A 69 11.60 -11.08 0.72
N ALA A 70 10.42 -11.46 0.23
CA ALA A 70 10.01 -12.84 0.17
C ALA A 70 9.16 -13.19 -1.05
N VAL A 71 9.25 -14.46 -1.47
CA VAL A 71 8.41 -15.08 -2.49
C VAL A 71 7.53 -16.13 -1.81
N GLN A 72 6.22 -15.90 -1.79
CA GLN A 72 5.23 -16.89 -1.36
C GLN A 72 4.76 -17.68 -2.59
N THR A 73 5.14 -18.96 -2.69
CA THR A 73 4.77 -19.81 -3.83
C THR A 73 3.47 -20.58 -3.63
N GLN A 74 3.01 -20.74 -2.38
CA GLN A 74 1.85 -21.55 -2.02
C GLN A 74 1.25 -21.11 -0.67
N GLY A 75 0.19 -21.75 -0.23
CA GLY A 75 -0.42 -21.58 1.10
C GLY A 75 -1.16 -20.26 1.29
N ASN A 76 -1.49 -19.99 2.55
CA ASN A 76 -2.19 -18.79 3.00
C ASN A 76 -1.33 -18.10 4.06
N VAL A 77 -0.75 -16.95 3.76
CA VAL A 77 0.23 -16.30 4.65
C VAL A 77 -0.24 -14.91 5.08
N GLY A 78 -0.24 -14.69 6.40
CA GLY A 78 -0.38 -13.37 7.00
C GLY A 78 0.98 -12.71 7.23
N TYR A 79 1.16 -11.48 6.77
CA TYR A 79 2.34 -10.63 7.00
C TYR A 79 1.89 -9.44 7.85
N ILE A 80 2.07 -9.51 9.15
CA ILE A 80 1.47 -8.59 10.11
C ILE A 80 2.56 -7.84 10.88
N ALA A 81 2.56 -6.52 10.83
CA ALA A 81 3.42 -5.73 11.70
C ALA A 81 3.00 -5.89 13.15
N ALA A 82 3.92 -6.22 14.05
CA ALA A 82 3.65 -6.25 15.49
C ALA A 82 3.19 -4.89 16.02
N VAL A 83 3.70 -3.80 15.42
CA VAL A 83 3.24 -2.43 15.65
C VAL A 83 3.01 -1.77 14.29
N PRO A 84 1.77 -1.42 13.93
CA PRO A 84 1.46 -0.83 12.63
C PRO A 84 2.33 0.40 12.30
N GLY A 85 2.88 0.43 11.08
CA GLY A 85 3.75 1.51 10.60
C GLY A 85 5.21 1.43 11.04
N GLN A 86 5.58 0.48 11.89
CA GLN A 86 6.96 0.37 12.39
C GLN A 86 7.79 -0.74 11.73
N ALA A 87 7.20 -1.62 10.95
CA ALA A 87 7.92 -2.60 10.13
C ALA A 87 8.06 -2.06 8.70
N VAL A 88 9.27 -1.68 8.31
CA VAL A 88 9.57 -0.96 7.05
C VAL A 88 10.44 -1.82 6.14
N PHE A 89 9.89 -2.25 5.01
CA PHE A 89 10.64 -2.89 3.91
C PHE A 89 11.22 -1.81 2.99
N ASP A 90 12.53 -1.82 2.83
CA ASP A 90 13.27 -0.71 2.21
C ASP A 90 14.23 -1.17 1.12
N GLY A 91 13.95 -0.75 -0.10
CA GLY A 91 14.87 -0.79 -1.24
C GLY A 91 15.15 -2.15 -1.85
N VAL A 92 14.63 -3.25 -1.30
CA VAL A 92 14.91 -4.62 -1.79
C VAL A 92 13.70 -5.23 -2.46
N ALA A 93 13.93 -5.88 -3.60
CA ALA A 93 12.93 -6.60 -4.36
C ALA A 93 13.41 -8.02 -4.67
N CYS A 94 12.59 -9.02 -4.34
CA CYS A 94 12.77 -10.38 -4.81
C CYS A 94 12.42 -10.48 -6.30
N GLU A 95 13.15 -11.32 -7.03
CA GLU A 95 12.98 -11.60 -8.45
C GLU A 95 13.00 -10.35 -9.35
N GLY A 96 13.59 -9.24 -8.88
CA GLY A 96 13.53 -7.98 -9.61
C GLY A 96 12.10 -7.44 -9.76
N LYS A 97 11.18 -7.74 -8.82
CA LYS A 97 9.75 -7.39 -8.91
C LYS A 97 9.26 -6.59 -7.70
N ALA A 98 9.36 -7.14 -6.49
CA ALA A 98 8.72 -6.54 -5.31
C ALA A 98 9.34 -7.00 -3.99
N ALA A 99 9.04 -6.29 -2.90
CA ALA A 99 9.38 -6.76 -1.55
C ALA A 99 8.62 -8.05 -1.19
N LEU A 100 7.33 -8.14 -1.60
CA LEU A 100 6.54 -9.37 -1.49
C LEU A 100 6.09 -9.81 -2.89
N VAL A 101 6.50 -11.00 -3.33
CA VAL A 101 6.01 -11.66 -4.55
C VAL A 101 5.07 -12.79 -4.13
N LEU A 102 3.79 -12.69 -4.48
CA LEU A 102 2.72 -13.53 -3.94
C LEU A 102 2.11 -14.41 -5.04
N ARG A 103 2.21 -15.74 -4.86
CA ARG A 103 1.67 -16.79 -5.75
C ARG A 103 0.86 -17.83 -4.99
N GLY A 104 0.69 -17.65 -3.68
CA GLY A 104 -0.11 -18.54 -2.83
C GLY A 104 -1.60 -18.46 -3.09
N SER A 105 -2.38 -19.23 -2.36
CA SER A 105 -3.84 -19.21 -2.42
C SER A 105 -4.39 -17.88 -1.88
N SER A 106 -3.79 -17.38 -0.81
CA SER A 106 -4.09 -16.05 -0.29
C SER A 106 -2.92 -15.43 0.48
N ALA A 107 -2.94 -14.10 0.57
CA ALA A 107 -2.08 -13.34 1.47
C ALA A 107 -2.89 -12.26 2.21
N ARG A 108 -2.49 -11.97 3.44
CA ARG A 108 -2.94 -10.82 4.22
C ARG A 108 -1.75 -9.98 4.63
N VAL A 109 -1.78 -8.71 4.35
CA VAL A 109 -0.71 -7.75 4.69
C VAL A 109 -1.32 -6.66 5.57
N GLU A 110 -0.74 -6.45 6.75
CA GLU A 110 -1.29 -5.48 7.69
C GLU A 110 -0.20 -4.67 8.40
N GLY A 111 -0.38 -3.36 8.43
CA GLY A 111 0.46 -2.42 9.18
C GLY A 111 1.88 -2.25 8.66
N LEU A 112 2.22 -2.75 7.47
CA LEU A 112 3.56 -2.69 6.90
C LEU A 112 3.81 -1.40 6.12
N VAL A 113 5.07 -1.00 6.06
CA VAL A 113 5.55 0.11 5.21
C VAL A 113 6.48 -0.45 4.14
N PHE A 114 6.23 -0.06 2.87
CA PHE A 114 7.09 -0.39 1.74
C PHE A 114 7.64 0.89 1.12
N THR A 115 8.95 0.99 0.96
CA THR A 115 9.60 2.21 0.49
C THR A 115 10.83 1.96 -0.36
N ASN A 116 11.15 2.90 -1.25
CA ASN A 116 12.37 2.93 -2.07
C ASN A 116 12.56 1.70 -2.98
N ILE A 117 11.50 1.00 -3.34
CA ILE A 117 11.60 -0.20 -4.16
C ILE A 117 11.66 0.22 -5.63
N LYS A 118 12.81 -0.08 -6.26
CA LYS A 118 13.10 0.24 -7.65
C LYS A 118 13.77 -0.96 -8.31
N VAL A 119 13.34 -1.28 -9.53
CA VAL A 119 13.88 -2.38 -10.34
C VAL A 119 14.13 -1.91 -11.78
N GLY A 120 14.90 -2.69 -12.54
CA GLY A 120 15.37 -2.26 -13.84
C GLY A 120 14.30 -2.12 -14.92
N ASP A 121 13.16 -2.81 -14.80
CA ASP A 121 12.02 -2.69 -15.71
C ASP A 121 11.03 -1.59 -15.33
N TRP A 122 11.34 -0.77 -14.31
CA TRP A 122 10.56 0.35 -13.79
C TRP A 122 9.22 -0.04 -13.15
N ASN A 123 9.04 -1.29 -12.76
CA ASN A 123 7.83 -1.82 -12.13
C ASN A 123 8.01 -2.27 -10.67
N GLY A 124 9.08 -1.81 -9.99
CA GLY A 124 9.38 -2.16 -8.60
C GLY A 124 8.25 -1.81 -7.65
N ALA A 125 7.65 -2.83 -7.04
CA ALA A 125 6.45 -2.70 -6.22
C ALA A 125 6.68 -3.07 -4.75
N GLY A 126 5.86 -2.53 -3.86
CA GLY A 126 5.76 -3.06 -2.50
C GLY A 126 5.27 -4.51 -2.53
N ILE A 127 4.22 -4.76 -3.31
CA ILE A 127 3.63 -6.10 -3.50
C ILE A 127 3.45 -6.39 -5.00
N ARG A 128 3.98 -7.53 -5.46
CA ARG A 128 3.66 -8.15 -6.73
C ARG A 128 2.76 -9.35 -6.47
N LEU A 129 1.46 -9.21 -6.77
CA LEU A 129 0.48 -10.29 -6.65
C LEU A 129 0.35 -10.98 -8.02
N GLU A 130 0.86 -12.19 -8.18
CA GLU A 130 0.80 -12.90 -9.45
C GLU A 130 -0.44 -13.79 -9.57
N LYS A 131 -0.97 -14.28 -8.44
CA LYS A 131 -2.26 -15.00 -8.35
C LYS A 131 -2.77 -15.06 -6.92
N GLY A 132 -4.02 -15.50 -6.75
CA GLY A 132 -4.66 -15.70 -5.46
C GLY A 132 -5.23 -14.43 -4.84
N ASN A 133 -5.84 -14.56 -3.69
CA ASN A 133 -6.48 -13.46 -3.00
C ASN A 133 -5.47 -12.62 -2.21
N LEU A 134 -5.67 -11.29 -2.20
CA LEU A 134 -4.89 -10.39 -1.36
C LEU A 134 -5.80 -9.46 -0.57
N THR A 135 -5.56 -9.40 0.73
CA THR A 135 -6.12 -8.36 1.60
C THR A 135 -4.99 -7.53 2.19
N VAL A 136 -5.06 -6.21 1.99
CA VAL A 136 -4.11 -5.24 2.54
C VAL A 136 -4.85 -4.29 3.45
N SER A 137 -4.34 -4.08 4.66
CA SER A 137 -4.91 -3.10 5.58
C SER A 137 -3.83 -2.31 6.31
N GLN A 138 -4.16 -1.05 6.66
CA GLN A 138 -3.33 -0.17 7.49
C GLN A 138 -1.86 -0.09 7.04
N SER A 139 -1.60 -0.26 5.75
CA SER A 139 -0.25 -0.33 5.18
C SER A 139 0.10 0.94 4.40
N TRP A 140 1.38 1.22 4.30
CA TRP A 140 1.85 2.43 3.63
C TRP A 140 2.86 2.08 2.53
N PHE A 141 2.53 2.46 1.29
CA PHE A 141 3.37 2.33 0.11
C PHE A 141 3.88 3.71 -0.30
N ARG A 142 5.18 3.89 -0.38
CA ARG A 142 5.74 5.21 -0.69
C ARG A 142 7.08 5.15 -1.42
N ASP A 143 7.40 6.22 -2.15
CA ASP A 143 8.73 6.46 -2.72
C ASP A 143 9.27 5.30 -3.57
N SER A 144 8.38 4.51 -4.18
CA SER A 144 8.68 3.34 -5.01
C SER A 144 8.12 3.54 -6.42
N GLN A 145 8.46 2.67 -7.36
CA GLN A 145 7.90 2.74 -8.71
C GLN A 145 6.43 2.35 -8.72
N GLN A 146 6.01 1.38 -7.90
CA GLN A 146 4.60 1.04 -7.68
C GLN A 146 4.33 0.71 -6.21
N GLY A 147 3.06 0.79 -5.79
CA GLY A 147 2.62 0.27 -4.49
C GLY A 147 2.27 -1.21 -4.61
N ILE A 148 1.23 -1.51 -5.39
CA ILE A 148 0.76 -2.87 -5.66
C ILE A 148 0.61 -3.04 -7.17
N LEU A 149 1.19 -4.13 -7.69
CA LEU A 149 1.05 -4.55 -9.08
C LEU A 149 0.56 -6.00 -9.11
N THR A 150 -0.54 -6.27 -9.85
CA THR A 150 -1.01 -7.64 -9.99
C THR A 150 -0.79 -8.20 -11.39
N GLY A 151 -0.74 -9.53 -11.50
CA GLY A 151 -1.02 -10.27 -12.72
C GLY A 151 -2.53 -10.35 -13.00
N ASP A 152 -2.94 -11.40 -13.70
CA ASP A 152 -4.34 -11.68 -14.01
C ASP A 152 -4.78 -12.94 -13.25
N ASP A 153 -5.90 -12.83 -12.52
CA ASP A 153 -6.57 -13.95 -11.86
C ASP A 153 -8.06 -13.62 -11.65
N ARG A 154 -8.88 -14.05 -12.60
CA ARG A 154 -10.34 -13.77 -12.59
C ARG A 154 -11.09 -14.45 -11.45
N SER A 155 -10.51 -15.47 -10.84
CA SER A 155 -11.11 -16.19 -9.72
C SER A 155 -10.82 -15.50 -8.37
N ALA A 156 -9.83 -14.61 -8.34
CA ALA A 156 -9.32 -14.00 -7.12
C ALA A 156 -9.81 -12.56 -6.92
N THR A 157 -9.56 -12.07 -5.71
CA THR A 157 -9.96 -10.72 -5.27
C THR A 157 -8.79 -9.97 -4.66
N LEU A 158 -8.75 -8.65 -4.89
CA LEU A 158 -7.87 -7.70 -4.22
C LEU A 158 -8.70 -6.78 -3.34
N THR A 159 -8.41 -6.76 -2.04
CA THR A 159 -9.04 -5.85 -1.08
C THR A 159 -7.97 -4.99 -0.43
N VAL A 160 -8.17 -3.67 -0.45
CA VAL A 160 -7.30 -2.67 0.19
C VAL A 160 -8.14 -1.79 1.10
N ASP A 161 -7.78 -1.72 2.37
CA ASP A 161 -8.50 -0.91 3.37
C ASP A 161 -7.54 -0.05 4.20
N LYS A 162 -7.93 1.18 4.52
CA LYS A 162 -7.18 2.11 5.41
C LYS A 162 -5.69 2.19 5.09
N SER A 163 -5.32 2.16 3.81
CA SER A 163 -3.94 2.16 3.36
C SER A 163 -3.58 3.45 2.63
N THR A 164 -2.29 3.79 2.62
CA THR A 164 -1.80 5.04 2.01
C THR A 164 -0.81 4.75 0.89
N PHE A 165 -0.99 5.41 -0.24
CA PHE A 165 -0.17 5.35 -1.43
C PHE A 165 0.38 6.74 -1.73
N THR A 166 1.67 6.97 -1.48
CA THR A 166 2.28 8.32 -1.53
C THR A 166 3.52 8.31 -2.40
N ARG A 167 3.63 9.27 -3.32
CA ARG A 167 4.81 9.47 -4.18
C ARG A 167 5.23 8.20 -4.92
N LEU A 168 4.24 7.54 -5.51
CA LEU A 168 4.38 6.36 -6.36
C LEU A 168 4.12 6.72 -7.81
N GLY A 169 4.46 5.82 -8.70
CA GLY A 169 4.38 6.01 -10.14
C GLY A 169 5.69 6.48 -10.73
N THR A 170 5.85 6.22 -12.01
CA THR A 170 6.92 6.77 -12.87
C THR A 170 6.56 6.53 -14.32
N CYS A 171 7.01 7.39 -15.23
CA CYS A 171 6.88 7.22 -16.68
C CYS A 171 8.26 7.11 -17.37
N GLU A 172 9.30 6.78 -16.61
CA GLU A 172 10.68 6.69 -17.14
C GLU A 172 10.95 5.36 -17.85
N GLY A 173 10.12 4.34 -17.64
CA GLY A 173 10.30 3.01 -18.22
C GLY A 173 9.86 2.89 -19.69
N PRO A 174 10.46 1.99 -20.48
CA PRO A 174 10.12 1.79 -21.88
C PRO A 174 8.74 1.13 -22.09
N GLY A 175 8.16 0.51 -21.06
CA GLY A 175 6.88 -0.21 -21.08
C GLY A 175 5.65 0.65 -20.75
N GLY A 176 5.79 1.97 -20.67
CA GLY A 176 4.75 2.89 -20.21
C GLY A 176 4.87 3.21 -18.71
N CYS A 177 3.88 3.93 -18.19
CA CYS A 177 3.95 4.41 -16.80
C CYS A 177 3.61 3.32 -15.79
N ALA A 178 4.36 3.29 -14.69
CA ALA A 178 3.99 2.60 -13.47
C ALA A 178 2.92 3.41 -12.70
N HIS A 179 2.16 2.77 -11.82
CA HIS A 179 0.98 3.33 -11.18
C HIS A 179 1.06 3.18 -9.64
N SER A 180 0.25 3.94 -8.89
CA SER A 180 0.22 3.72 -7.44
C SER A 180 -0.36 2.36 -7.07
N LEU A 181 -1.48 1.98 -7.69
CA LEU A 181 -2.06 0.63 -7.64
C LEU A 181 -2.49 0.23 -9.05
N TYR A 182 -1.98 -0.90 -9.54
CA TYR A 182 -2.41 -1.48 -10.79
C TYR A 182 -2.88 -2.91 -10.60
N ALA A 183 -4.17 -3.14 -10.79
CA ALA A 183 -4.77 -4.46 -10.80
C ALA A 183 -5.01 -4.91 -12.25
N GLY A 184 -4.46 -6.06 -12.61
CA GLY A 184 -4.75 -6.78 -13.86
C GLY A 184 -6.18 -7.31 -13.89
N ASP A 185 -6.45 -8.32 -14.70
CA ASP A 185 -7.79 -8.89 -14.89
C ASP A 185 -8.17 -9.80 -13.70
N TYR A 186 -8.46 -9.16 -12.55
CA TYR A 186 -8.97 -9.81 -11.34
C TYR A 186 -10.50 -9.91 -11.35
N GLY A 187 -11.05 -10.84 -10.57
CA GLY A 187 -12.50 -11.00 -10.40
C GLY A 187 -13.16 -9.78 -9.78
N ALA A 188 -12.54 -9.23 -8.73
CA ALA A 188 -12.98 -7.99 -8.10
C ALA A 188 -11.83 -7.24 -7.42
N VAL A 189 -11.92 -5.91 -7.44
CA VAL A 189 -11.04 -5.01 -6.69
C VAL A 189 -11.88 -4.14 -5.78
N THR A 190 -11.55 -4.15 -4.50
CA THR A 190 -12.21 -3.32 -3.48
C THR A 190 -11.17 -2.44 -2.79
N VAL A 191 -11.35 -1.13 -2.84
CA VAL A 191 -10.50 -0.15 -2.15
C VAL A 191 -11.38 0.72 -1.27
N THR A 192 -11.12 0.70 0.03
CA THR A 192 -11.93 1.44 0.99
C THR A 192 -11.06 2.29 1.91
N ARG A 193 -11.56 3.46 2.31
CA ARG A 193 -10.95 4.34 3.34
C ARG A 193 -9.45 4.55 3.15
N SER A 194 -8.98 4.54 1.91
CA SER A 194 -7.57 4.61 1.55
C SER A 194 -7.22 5.95 0.92
N ARG A 195 -5.94 6.30 0.98
CA ARG A 195 -5.43 7.58 0.52
C ARG A 195 -4.41 7.38 -0.59
N PHE A 196 -4.56 8.15 -1.66
CA PHE A 196 -3.63 8.23 -2.78
C PHE A 196 -3.20 9.69 -2.92
N GLU A 197 -1.89 9.96 -2.90
CA GLU A 197 -1.40 11.33 -2.94
C GLU A 197 -0.03 11.48 -3.60
N ALA A 198 0.21 12.68 -4.12
CA ALA A 198 1.52 13.13 -4.62
C ALA A 198 2.17 12.15 -5.59
N GLY A 199 1.41 11.54 -6.50
CA GLY A 199 1.91 10.60 -7.52
C GLY A 199 3.03 11.20 -8.37
N ARG A 200 3.88 10.35 -8.94
CA ARG A 200 5.05 10.73 -9.76
C ARG A 200 4.97 10.14 -11.16
N GLY A 201 3.80 10.07 -11.72
CA GLY A 201 3.48 9.49 -13.02
C GLY A 201 2.39 8.44 -12.94
N GLY A 202 1.79 8.09 -14.08
CA GLY A 202 0.74 7.10 -14.20
C GLY A 202 -0.54 7.42 -13.43
N HIS A 203 -1.38 6.41 -13.26
CA HIS A 203 -2.66 6.52 -12.57
C HIS A 203 -2.50 6.28 -11.06
N TYR A 204 -3.40 6.85 -10.25
CA TYR A 204 -3.45 6.48 -8.83
C TYR A 204 -4.04 5.09 -8.64
N LEU A 205 -5.15 4.78 -9.32
CA LEU A 205 -5.76 3.46 -9.33
C LEU A 205 -6.10 3.07 -10.78
N LYS A 206 -5.42 2.06 -11.31
CA LYS A 206 -5.75 1.41 -12.59
C LYS A 206 -6.26 0.00 -12.32
N SER A 207 -7.41 -0.36 -12.88
CA SER A 207 -7.98 -1.69 -12.66
C SER A 207 -8.63 -2.25 -13.93
N ARG A 208 -8.19 -3.44 -14.34
CA ARG A 208 -8.80 -4.24 -15.40
C ARG A 208 -9.83 -5.25 -14.86
N ALA A 209 -10.06 -5.27 -13.55
CA ALA A 209 -11.00 -6.17 -12.91
C ALA A 209 -12.43 -5.93 -13.41
N GLY A 210 -13.19 -7.02 -13.54
CA GLY A 210 -14.58 -6.93 -13.98
C GLY A 210 -15.53 -6.26 -12.99
N ARG A 211 -15.15 -6.22 -11.69
CA ARG A 211 -15.89 -5.54 -10.64
C ARG A 211 -14.98 -4.63 -9.83
N ILE A 212 -15.48 -3.43 -9.53
CA ILE A 212 -14.75 -2.41 -8.76
C ILE A 212 -15.61 -1.85 -7.63
N ALA A 213 -15.03 -1.66 -6.46
CA ALA A 213 -15.60 -0.85 -5.40
C ALA A 213 -14.53 0.11 -4.86
N VAL A 214 -14.77 1.43 -4.97
CA VAL A 214 -13.88 2.45 -4.41
C VAL A 214 -14.72 3.35 -3.52
N LEU A 215 -14.56 3.18 -2.20
CA LEU A 215 -15.50 3.74 -1.24
C LEU A 215 -14.78 4.52 -0.13
N GLY A 216 -15.14 5.78 0.05
CA GLY A 216 -14.62 6.62 1.12
C GLY A 216 -13.11 6.87 1.04
N CYS A 217 -12.54 6.90 -0.16
CA CYS A 217 -11.13 7.14 -0.42
C CYS A 217 -10.84 8.62 -0.72
N SER A 218 -9.57 9.01 -0.60
CA SER A 218 -9.10 10.32 -1.08
C SER A 218 -8.02 10.16 -2.13
N PHE A 219 -8.11 11.00 -3.18
CA PHE A 219 -7.15 11.11 -4.27
C PHE A 219 -6.69 12.58 -4.32
N ASP A 220 -5.54 12.85 -3.71
CA ASP A 220 -4.97 14.20 -3.62
C ASP A 220 -3.75 14.35 -4.53
N ASP A 221 -4.00 14.94 -5.68
CA ASP A 221 -2.98 15.19 -6.69
C ASP A 221 -2.36 16.60 -6.58
N THR A 222 -2.63 17.35 -5.52
CA THR A 222 -2.13 18.73 -5.36
C THR A 222 -0.62 18.81 -5.52
N ALA A 223 0.13 17.84 -4.99
CA ALA A 223 1.58 17.72 -5.13
C ALA A 223 2.00 16.66 -6.17
N GLY A 224 1.06 16.18 -6.99
CA GLY A 224 1.33 15.23 -8.06
C GLY A 224 2.21 15.81 -9.17
N ARG A 225 2.96 14.94 -9.84
CA ARG A 225 3.82 15.31 -10.98
C ARG A 225 3.59 14.34 -12.12
N GLU A 226 3.23 14.87 -13.29
CA GLU A 226 3.02 14.09 -14.53
C GLU A 226 2.07 12.89 -14.34
N THR A 227 1.11 13.03 -13.41
CA THR A 227 0.13 11.99 -13.12
C THR A 227 -0.94 11.95 -14.23
N ASN A 228 -1.54 10.77 -14.41
CA ASN A 228 -2.63 10.56 -15.34
C ASN A 228 -3.98 10.59 -14.59
N TYR A 229 -4.98 9.78 -14.98
CA TYR A 229 -6.29 9.75 -14.33
C TYR A 229 -6.20 9.27 -12.86
N MET A 230 -7.17 9.68 -12.03
CA MET A 230 -7.21 9.25 -10.65
C MET A 230 -7.72 7.82 -10.52
N ILE A 231 -8.77 7.48 -11.28
CA ILE A 231 -9.25 6.11 -11.45
C ILE A 231 -9.34 5.82 -12.94
N ASP A 232 -8.67 4.76 -13.36
CA ASP A 232 -8.72 4.25 -14.73
C ASP A 232 -9.27 2.82 -14.74
N LEU A 233 -10.38 2.62 -15.45
CA LEU A 233 -11.01 1.32 -15.69
C LEU A 233 -10.83 0.99 -17.19
N PRO A 234 -9.61 0.63 -17.64
CA PRO A 234 -9.23 0.66 -19.05
C PRO A 234 -10.07 -0.26 -19.93
N ASN A 235 -10.63 -1.33 -19.39
CA ASN A 235 -11.43 -2.31 -20.11
C ASN A 235 -12.92 -2.30 -19.73
N GLY A 236 -13.35 -1.31 -18.92
CA GLY A 236 -14.68 -1.27 -18.34
C GLY A 236 -14.78 -2.10 -17.05
N ALA A 237 -15.74 -1.78 -16.21
CA ALA A 237 -16.06 -2.52 -14.98
C ALA A 237 -17.47 -2.16 -14.51
N SER A 238 -18.11 -3.05 -13.79
CA SER A 238 -19.33 -2.77 -13.00
C SER A 238 -18.99 -2.57 -11.53
N GLY A 239 -19.91 -1.98 -10.76
CA GLY A 239 -19.72 -1.80 -9.31
C GLY A 239 -19.96 -0.38 -8.83
N ARG A 240 -19.16 0.13 -7.88
CA ARG A 240 -19.45 1.41 -7.23
C ARG A 240 -18.21 2.24 -6.92
N ILE A 241 -18.27 3.53 -7.24
CA ILE A 241 -17.27 4.55 -6.88
C ILE A 241 -18.02 5.63 -6.10
N ALA A 242 -17.93 5.61 -4.75
CA ALA A 242 -18.81 6.45 -3.94
C ALA A 242 -18.14 7.02 -2.70
N GLY A 243 -18.58 8.22 -2.31
CA GLY A 243 -18.11 8.88 -1.09
C GLY A 243 -16.65 9.26 -1.11
N ASN A 244 -16.03 9.37 -2.27
CA ASN A 244 -14.61 9.68 -2.41
C ASN A 244 -14.37 11.19 -2.56
N TRP A 245 -13.15 11.58 -2.24
CA TRP A 245 -12.68 12.94 -2.39
C TRP A 245 -11.55 13.02 -3.41
N PHE A 246 -11.67 13.88 -4.40
CA PHE A 246 -10.73 14.04 -5.50
C PHE A 246 -10.24 15.48 -5.62
N VAL A 247 -8.94 15.68 -5.67
CA VAL A 247 -8.31 16.96 -5.98
C VAL A 247 -7.35 16.78 -7.15
N GLN A 248 -7.62 17.39 -8.31
CA GLN A 248 -6.73 17.34 -9.45
C GLN A 248 -5.71 18.47 -9.38
N GLY A 249 -4.42 18.11 -9.39
CA GLY A 249 -3.29 19.03 -9.36
C GLY A 249 -2.96 19.67 -10.70
N GLN A 250 -1.96 20.55 -10.71
CA GLN A 250 -1.52 21.29 -11.91
C GLN A 250 -0.73 20.40 -12.87
N SER A 251 0.20 19.59 -12.36
CA SER A 251 1.13 18.80 -13.18
C SER A 251 0.52 17.44 -13.54
N LYS A 252 0.00 17.34 -14.76
CA LYS A 252 -0.67 16.15 -15.29
C LYS A 252 -0.12 15.79 -16.67
N GLU A 253 0.19 14.51 -16.88
CA GLU A 253 0.31 13.93 -18.21
C GLU A 253 -1.04 14.02 -18.94
N ASN A 254 -2.13 13.68 -18.25
CA ASN A 254 -3.47 13.77 -18.78
C ASN A 254 -4.46 14.29 -17.74
N TYR A 255 -5.04 15.45 -18.02
CA TYR A 255 -6.01 16.13 -17.16
C TYR A 255 -7.45 16.08 -17.69
N SER A 256 -7.69 15.37 -18.79
CA SER A 256 -8.97 15.41 -19.51
C SER A 256 -10.13 14.77 -18.73
N ALA A 257 -9.83 13.92 -17.73
CA ALA A 257 -10.83 13.30 -16.88
C ALA A 257 -10.27 12.99 -15.47
N PHE A 258 -11.17 12.74 -14.52
CA PHE A 258 -10.85 12.22 -13.19
C PHE A 258 -10.98 10.69 -13.17
N ILE A 259 -12.08 10.18 -13.69
CA ILE A 259 -12.42 8.75 -13.79
C ILE A 259 -12.63 8.42 -15.26
N THR A 260 -11.99 7.35 -15.73
CA THR A 260 -12.14 6.87 -17.11
C THR A 260 -12.72 5.46 -17.14
N VAL A 261 -13.60 5.21 -18.11
CA VAL A 261 -14.27 3.94 -18.32
C VAL A 261 -14.03 3.46 -19.73
N ALA A 262 -13.32 2.34 -19.87
CA ALA A 262 -12.96 1.65 -21.12
C ALA A 262 -12.17 2.48 -22.15
N PRO A 263 -11.20 3.34 -21.77
CA PRO A 263 -10.41 4.07 -22.76
C PRO A 263 -9.49 3.18 -23.62
N GLU A 264 -9.20 1.96 -23.18
CA GLU A 264 -8.41 0.98 -23.94
C GLU A 264 -9.29 -0.08 -24.64
N GLY A 265 -10.61 0.15 -24.71
CA GLY A 265 -11.58 -0.73 -25.33
C GLY A 265 -12.40 -1.54 -24.32
N ARG A 266 -13.67 -1.75 -24.67
CA ARG A 266 -14.63 -2.46 -23.81
C ARG A 266 -14.40 -3.98 -23.86
N GLN A 267 -13.87 -4.53 -22.78
CA GLN A 267 -13.78 -5.98 -22.54
C GLN A 267 -14.77 -6.45 -21.46
N ARG A 268 -15.20 -5.52 -20.59
CA ARG A 268 -16.17 -5.74 -19.51
C ARG A 268 -17.34 -4.78 -19.67
N SER A 269 -18.52 -5.22 -19.32
CA SER A 269 -19.66 -4.32 -19.25
C SER A 269 -19.51 -3.35 -18.10
N SER A 270 -19.76 -2.08 -18.37
CA SER A 270 -19.87 -1.02 -17.36
C SER A 270 -21.33 -0.68 -17.06
N ALA A 271 -22.27 -1.44 -17.60
CA ALA A 271 -23.67 -1.34 -17.16
C ALA A 271 -23.76 -1.70 -15.69
N GLY A 272 -24.40 -0.82 -14.90
CA GLY A 272 -24.45 -0.97 -13.44
C GLY A 272 -23.23 -0.44 -12.67
N LEU A 273 -22.26 0.22 -13.33
CA LEU A 273 -21.30 1.05 -12.63
C LEU A 273 -22.02 2.30 -12.08
N VAL A 274 -21.96 2.49 -10.77
CA VAL A 274 -22.56 3.63 -10.07
C VAL A 274 -21.48 4.56 -9.55
N VAL A 275 -21.55 5.86 -9.88
CA VAL A 275 -20.62 6.90 -9.41
C VAL A 275 -21.39 8.00 -8.70
N GLU A 276 -21.35 8.05 -7.37
CA GLU A 276 -22.20 8.97 -6.60
C GLU A 276 -21.60 9.39 -5.26
N GLY A 277 -22.10 10.49 -4.70
CA GLY A 277 -21.70 10.98 -3.37
C GLY A 277 -20.24 11.40 -3.30
N ASN A 278 -19.57 11.61 -4.43
CA ASN A 278 -18.18 12.02 -4.47
C ASN A 278 -18.05 13.55 -4.46
N ASN A 279 -16.92 14.05 -3.98
CA ASN A 279 -16.52 15.44 -4.08
C ASN A 279 -15.28 15.54 -4.97
N ALA A 280 -15.34 16.32 -6.04
CA ALA A 280 -14.22 16.49 -6.97
C ALA A 280 -13.99 17.98 -7.26
N ARG A 281 -12.71 18.38 -7.27
CA ARG A 281 -12.31 19.76 -7.55
C ARG A 281 -10.89 19.84 -8.09
N PHE A 282 -10.51 21.00 -8.55
CA PHE A 282 -9.12 21.33 -8.81
C PHE A 282 -8.39 21.79 -7.54
N ALA A 283 -7.07 21.62 -7.50
CA ALA A 283 -6.23 22.21 -6.48
C ALA A 283 -6.26 23.75 -6.55
N PRO A 284 -6.01 24.47 -5.45
CA PRO A 284 -5.92 25.91 -5.48
C PRO A 284 -4.97 26.42 -6.57
N GLY A 285 -5.40 27.43 -7.32
CA GLY A 285 -4.63 28.03 -8.43
C GLY A 285 -4.70 27.28 -9.76
N VAL A 286 -5.32 26.10 -9.82
CA VAL A 286 -5.54 25.38 -11.09
C VAL A 286 -6.80 25.90 -11.77
N SER A 287 -6.63 26.43 -12.98
CA SER A 287 -7.73 26.93 -13.81
C SER A 287 -7.74 26.19 -15.15
N ARG A 288 -8.68 25.23 -15.29
CA ARG A 288 -8.90 24.44 -16.50
C ARG A 288 -10.29 23.82 -16.51
N THR A 289 -10.61 23.14 -17.60
CA THR A 289 -11.80 22.29 -17.68
C THR A 289 -11.38 20.83 -17.71
N SER A 290 -12.17 19.95 -17.08
CA SER A 290 -11.99 18.51 -17.09
C SER A 290 -13.35 17.82 -16.96
N THR A 291 -13.39 16.53 -17.20
CA THR A 291 -14.57 15.70 -17.04
C THR A 291 -14.45 14.85 -15.79
N PHE A 292 -15.51 14.78 -14.98
CA PHE A 292 -15.47 13.94 -13.80
C PHE A 292 -15.49 12.45 -14.19
N VAL A 293 -16.43 12.02 -15.06
CA VAL A 293 -16.47 10.65 -15.60
C VAL A 293 -16.48 10.68 -17.12
N ALA A 294 -15.42 10.19 -17.75
CA ALA A 294 -15.34 10.01 -19.19
C ALA A 294 -15.55 8.53 -19.54
N ASN A 295 -16.53 8.24 -20.42
CA ASN A 295 -16.94 6.89 -20.79
C ASN A 295 -16.76 6.66 -22.31
N TRP A 296 -15.99 5.65 -22.68
CA TRP A 296 -15.73 5.21 -24.07
C TRP A 296 -16.65 4.07 -24.52
N THR A 297 -17.79 3.85 -23.82
CA THR A 297 -18.74 2.79 -24.16
C THR A 297 -20.16 3.33 -24.27
N ASP A 298 -21.04 2.52 -24.85
CA ASP A 298 -22.49 2.73 -24.86
C ASP A 298 -23.16 2.24 -23.57
N ASP A 299 -22.41 1.61 -22.66
CA ASP A 299 -22.96 1.10 -21.42
C ASP A 299 -23.51 2.24 -20.55
N ALA A 300 -24.65 1.98 -19.94
CA ALA A 300 -25.30 2.92 -19.03
C ALA A 300 -24.56 3.00 -17.68
N VAL A 301 -23.58 3.90 -17.59
CA VAL A 301 -22.96 4.26 -16.34
C VAL A 301 -23.90 5.18 -15.57
N GLN A 302 -24.27 4.81 -14.35
CA GLN A 302 -25.16 5.58 -13.49
C GLN A 302 -24.35 6.62 -12.71
N ILE A 303 -24.60 7.91 -12.99
CA ILE A 303 -23.95 9.01 -12.28
C ILE A 303 -24.99 9.68 -11.40
N GLY A 304 -24.95 9.38 -10.11
CA GLY A 304 -25.79 9.98 -9.10
C GLY A 304 -25.32 11.38 -8.68
N PRO A 305 -25.88 11.93 -7.59
CA PRO A 305 -25.44 13.22 -7.06
C PRO A 305 -23.96 13.19 -6.67
N ASN A 306 -23.19 14.15 -7.21
CA ASN A 306 -21.79 14.38 -6.83
C ASN A 306 -21.57 15.88 -6.66
N THR A 307 -20.70 16.29 -5.75
CA THR A 307 -20.31 17.69 -5.56
C THR A 307 -19.12 18.01 -6.45
N LEU A 308 -19.30 18.82 -7.48
CA LEU A 308 -18.26 19.14 -8.45
C LEU A 308 -17.87 20.61 -8.39
N GLY A 309 -16.59 20.90 -8.32
CA GLY A 309 -16.03 22.24 -8.35
C GLY A 309 -16.16 22.89 -9.73
N ALA A 310 -15.90 24.18 -9.79
CA ALA A 310 -15.94 24.95 -11.03
C ALA A 310 -15.01 24.34 -12.11
N GLY A 311 -15.44 24.39 -13.38
CA GLY A 311 -14.69 23.86 -14.53
C GLY A 311 -14.82 22.33 -14.73
N LEU A 312 -15.57 21.62 -13.89
CA LEU A 312 -15.81 20.19 -14.06
C LEU A 312 -17.14 19.92 -14.78
N LYS A 313 -17.09 19.16 -15.87
CA LYS A 313 -18.26 18.53 -16.47
C LYS A 313 -18.57 17.22 -15.74
N VAL A 314 -19.85 16.94 -15.54
CA VAL A 314 -20.29 15.71 -14.82
C VAL A 314 -19.84 14.46 -15.57
N LYS A 315 -20.12 14.40 -16.89
CA LYS A 315 -19.81 13.27 -17.75
C LYS A 315 -19.50 13.70 -19.17
N ASP A 316 -18.75 12.85 -19.85
CA ASP A 316 -18.48 12.94 -21.28
C ASP A 316 -18.51 11.54 -21.87
N ARG A 317 -19.12 11.40 -23.03
CA ARG A 317 -19.08 10.17 -23.84
C ARG A 317 -18.06 10.39 -24.96
N ARG A 318 -17.13 9.49 -25.11
CA ARG A 318 -16.04 9.57 -26.08
C ARG A 318 -16.04 8.41 -27.07
#